data_6a1d41a343f3b422bbe1acef2eaed700
#
_entry.id   6a1d41a343f3b422bbe1acef2eaed700
#
_cell.length_a   1.000
_cell.length_b   1.000
_cell.length_c   1.000
_cell.angle_alpha   90.00
_cell.angle_beta   90.00
_cell.angle_gamma   90.00
#
_symmetry.space_group_name_H-M   'P 1'
#
loop_
_entity.id
_entity.type
_entity.pdbx_description
1 polymer ?
#
loop_
_entity_poly.entity_id
_entity_poly.type
_entity_poly.pdbx_seq_one_letter_code
_entity_poly.pdbx_strand_id
1 'polypeptide(L)'
;PTSEIAAEAGISKSLLFHYFHNKLELYLFLWNHAVDLTKKYMCKYEVYETGDFFEMMRRGLMAKCAVMRKYTFLSLFSINSYFETEPDIQSIIQPDVQDAAKTTLELLLSILDLDSIRKDIEFAWIYKEILYASEGMLKCWYRTGNYDVTAFEQEYLEMINHWEMVYGKGTEND
;
A
#
# COMPACT_ATOMS: atom_id res chain seq x y z
N PRO A 1 18.17 -2.79 -18.23
CA PRO A 1 18.05 -3.83 -19.27
C PRO A 1 17.90 -5.23 -18.65
N THR A 2 17.18 -6.15 -19.29
CA THR A 2 16.97 -7.53 -18.80
C THR A 2 18.26 -8.32 -18.65
N SER A 3 19.33 -7.94 -19.35
CA SER A 3 20.67 -8.51 -19.20
C SER A 3 21.30 -8.21 -17.83
N GLU A 4 21.06 -7.02 -17.29
CA GLU A 4 21.56 -6.63 -15.97
C GLU A 4 20.75 -7.35 -14.87
N ILE A 5 19.42 -7.47 -15.04
CA ILE A 5 18.56 -8.24 -14.12
C ILE A 5 19.03 -9.71 -14.07
N ALA A 6 19.31 -10.33 -15.22
CA ALA A 6 19.79 -11.71 -15.30
C ALA A 6 21.17 -11.86 -14.62
N ALA A 7 22.07 -10.92 -14.87
CA ALA A 7 23.41 -10.93 -14.28
C ALA A 7 23.35 -10.79 -12.75
N GLU A 8 22.56 -9.87 -12.23
CA GLU A 8 22.35 -9.67 -10.79
C GLU A 8 21.71 -10.90 -10.13
N ALA A 9 20.78 -11.56 -10.82
CA ALA A 9 20.17 -12.82 -10.38
C ALA A 9 21.09 -14.04 -10.52
N GLY A 10 22.32 -13.88 -11.06
CA GLY A 10 23.27 -14.98 -11.25
C GLY A 10 22.83 -16.01 -12.32
N ILE A 11 21.98 -15.60 -13.27
CA ILE A 11 21.46 -16.48 -14.33
C ILE A 11 21.78 -15.92 -15.72
N SER A 12 21.71 -16.77 -16.74
CA SER A 12 21.84 -16.30 -18.12
C SER A 12 20.58 -15.56 -18.58
N LYS A 13 20.76 -14.60 -19.51
CA LYS A 13 19.61 -13.94 -20.16
C LYS A 13 18.68 -14.93 -20.85
N SER A 14 19.23 -16.01 -21.43
CA SER A 14 18.45 -17.08 -22.05
C SER A 14 17.59 -17.82 -21.05
N LEU A 15 18.11 -18.08 -19.84
CA LEU A 15 17.34 -18.71 -18.77
C LEU A 15 16.24 -17.78 -18.24
N LEU A 16 16.50 -16.47 -18.13
CA LEU A 16 15.48 -15.50 -17.76
C LEU A 16 14.32 -15.55 -18.76
N PHE A 17 14.61 -15.54 -20.08
CA PHE A 17 13.57 -15.59 -21.12
C PHE A 17 12.97 -16.99 -21.34
N HIS A 18 13.55 -18.02 -20.75
CA HIS A 18 12.90 -19.34 -20.65
C HIS A 18 11.72 -19.31 -19.66
N TYR A 19 11.87 -18.57 -18.54
CA TYR A 19 10.80 -18.42 -17.56
C TYR A 19 9.81 -17.30 -17.89
N PHE A 20 10.30 -16.21 -18.45
CA PHE A 20 9.49 -15.02 -18.79
C PHE A 20 9.66 -14.69 -20.28
N HIS A 21 8.62 -14.85 -21.08
CA HIS A 21 8.69 -14.66 -22.53
C HIS A 21 9.07 -13.24 -22.95
N ASN A 22 8.79 -12.26 -22.11
CA ASN A 22 9.11 -10.85 -22.33
C ASN A 22 9.28 -10.07 -21.03
N LYS A 23 9.70 -8.80 -21.15
CA LYS A 23 9.94 -7.91 -20.01
C LYS A 23 8.64 -7.59 -19.24
N LEU A 24 7.51 -7.48 -19.93
CA LEU A 24 6.22 -7.19 -19.32
C LEU A 24 5.77 -8.34 -18.40
N GLU A 25 5.93 -9.58 -18.86
CA GLU A 25 5.60 -10.76 -18.05
C GLU A 25 6.43 -10.82 -16.74
N LEU A 26 7.73 -10.55 -16.84
CA LEU A 26 8.59 -10.42 -15.65
C LEU A 26 8.11 -9.28 -14.74
N TYR A 27 7.75 -8.14 -15.31
CA TYR A 27 7.26 -6.98 -14.58
C TYR A 27 5.97 -7.31 -13.79
N LEU A 28 5.01 -7.93 -14.45
CA LEU A 28 3.74 -8.33 -13.84
C LEU A 28 3.93 -9.42 -12.77
N PHE A 29 4.86 -10.35 -13.00
CA PHE A 29 5.22 -11.34 -11.99
C PHE A 29 5.74 -10.68 -10.70
N LEU A 30 6.64 -9.70 -10.82
CA LEU A 30 7.17 -8.96 -9.68
C LEU A 30 6.09 -8.12 -8.98
N TRP A 31 5.21 -7.49 -9.75
CA TRP A 31 4.07 -6.75 -9.22
C TRP A 31 3.15 -7.66 -8.40
N ASN A 32 2.70 -8.76 -8.97
CA ASN A 32 1.83 -9.72 -8.29
C ASN A 32 2.50 -10.30 -7.03
N HIS A 33 3.80 -10.61 -7.11
CA HIS A 33 4.56 -11.08 -5.96
C HIS A 33 4.61 -10.03 -4.83
N ALA A 34 4.79 -8.75 -5.14
CA ALA A 34 4.76 -7.68 -4.15
C ALA A 34 3.38 -7.51 -3.51
N VAL A 35 2.30 -7.62 -4.31
CA VAL A 35 0.91 -7.58 -3.83
C VAL A 35 0.63 -8.75 -2.87
N ASP A 36 0.98 -9.97 -3.26
CA ASP A 36 0.75 -11.17 -2.45
C ASP A 36 1.54 -11.14 -1.14
N LEU A 37 2.78 -10.64 -1.20
CA LEU A 37 3.62 -10.46 -0.03
C LEU A 37 2.98 -9.44 0.94
N THR A 38 2.48 -8.33 0.41
CA THR A 38 1.77 -7.32 1.21
C THR A 38 0.53 -7.91 1.87
N LYS A 39 -0.31 -8.64 1.13
CA LYS A 39 -1.48 -9.34 1.68
C LYS A 39 -1.10 -10.30 2.81
N LYS A 40 -0.03 -11.08 2.63
CA LYS A 40 0.49 -11.99 3.68
C LYS A 40 0.86 -11.25 4.95
N TYR A 41 1.48 -10.07 4.84
CA TYR A 41 1.82 -9.26 6.00
C TYR A 41 0.59 -8.60 6.62
N MET A 42 -0.38 -8.16 5.83
CA MET A 42 -1.67 -7.68 6.35
C MET A 42 -2.38 -8.74 7.21
N CYS A 43 -2.40 -9.99 6.76
CA CYS A 43 -2.91 -11.10 7.58
C CYS A 43 -2.06 -11.33 8.83
N LYS A 44 -0.72 -11.33 8.72
CA LYS A 44 0.18 -11.53 9.87
C LYS A 44 0.00 -10.49 10.97
N TYR A 45 -0.32 -9.26 10.60
CA TYR A 45 -0.54 -8.15 11.51
C TYR A 45 -2.01 -7.99 11.90
N GLU A 46 -2.86 -8.96 11.52
CA GLU A 46 -4.29 -9.01 11.87
C GLU A 46 -5.00 -7.69 11.55
N VAL A 47 -4.68 -7.10 10.37
CA VAL A 47 -5.12 -5.76 10.00
C VAL A 47 -6.65 -5.65 9.98
N TYR A 48 -7.32 -6.70 9.53
CA TYR A 48 -8.77 -6.73 9.37
C TYR A 48 -9.51 -7.44 10.52
N GLU A 49 -8.78 -7.79 11.60
CA GLU A 49 -9.34 -8.45 12.79
C GLU A 49 -9.76 -7.43 13.88
N THR A 50 -9.77 -6.15 13.56
CA THR A 50 -10.24 -5.09 14.44
C THR A 50 -11.45 -4.38 13.84
N GLY A 51 -12.41 -4.02 14.67
CA GLY A 51 -13.53 -3.16 14.29
C GLY A 51 -13.19 -1.67 14.32
N ASP A 52 -12.03 -1.29 14.84
CA ASP A 52 -11.59 0.12 14.93
C ASP A 52 -10.83 0.53 13.67
N PHE A 53 -11.28 1.60 13.01
CA PHE A 53 -10.68 2.08 11.75
C PHE A 53 -9.24 2.59 11.93
N PHE A 54 -8.97 3.33 12.99
CA PHE A 54 -7.64 3.93 13.19
C PHE A 54 -6.64 2.88 13.67
N GLU A 55 -7.05 1.93 14.49
CA GLU A 55 -6.23 0.79 14.87
C GLU A 55 -5.91 -0.08 13.63
N MET A 56 -6.88 -0.31 12.76
CA MET A 56 -6.66 -1.01 11.50
C MET A 56 -5.62 -0.28 10.63
N MET A 57 -5.68 1.05 10.56
CA MET A 57 -4.67 1.85 9.84
C MET A 57 -3.27 1.71 10.46
N ARG A 58 -3.15 1.70 11.80
CA ARG A 58 -1.87 1.49 12.50
C ARG A 58 -1.29 0.11 12.19
N ARG A 59 -2.09 -0.94 12.26
CA ARG A 59 -1.68 -2.30 11.90
C ARG A 59 -1.27 -2.40 10.44
N GLY A 60 -2.04 -1.78 9.53
CA GLY A 60 -1.73 -1.72 8.11
C GLY A 60 -0.41 -1.01 7.81
N LEU A 61 -0.14 0.10 8.49
CA LEU A 61 1.14 0.80 8.41
C LEU A 61 2.30 -0.09 8.87
N MET A 62 2.19 -0.72 10.05
CA MET A 62 3.21 -1.62 10.58
C MET A 62 3.47 -2.80 9.63
N ALA A 63 2.43 -3.39 9.05
CA ALA A 63 2.55 -4.47 8.09
C ALA A 63 3.33 -4.04 6.84
N LYS A 64 2.97 -2.89 6.26
CA LYS A 64 3.64 -2.33 5.06
C LYS A 64 5.08 -1.94 5.36
N CYS A 65 5.35 -1.26 6.48
CA CYS A 65 6.71 -0.89 6.88
C CYS A 65 7.59 -2.12 7.14
N ALA A 66 7.03 -3.20 7.69
CA ALA A 66 7.76 -4.45 7.86
C ALA A 66 8.14 -5.11 6.51
N VAL A 67 7.27 -5.03 5.50
CA VAL A 67 7.61 -5.45 4.12
C VAL A 67 8.71 -4.55 3.55
N MET A 68 8.59 -3.23 3.68
CA MET A 68 9.55 -2.27 3.15
C MET A 68 10.96 -2.47 3.74
N ARG A 69 11.06 -2.74 5.05
CA ARG A 69 12.35 -3.03 5.72
C ARG A 69 12.97 -4.34 5.24
N LYS A 70 12.16 -5.38 5.05
CA LYS A 70 12.65 -6.71 4.71
C LYS A 70 12.91 -6.88 3.21
N TYR A 71 12.10 -6.27 2.37
CA TYR A 71 12.10 -6.43 0.91
C TYR A 71 12.19 -5.07 0.22
N THR A 72 13.20 -4.28 0.59
CA THR A 72 13.34 -2.87 0.21
C THR A 72 13.21 -2.66 -1.30
N PHE A 73 13.99 -3.39 -2.12
CA PHE A 73 13.96 -3.19 -3.57
C PHE A 73 12.64 -3.61 -4.22
N LEU A 74 12.02 -4.68 -3.72
CA LEU A 74 10.69 -5.10 -4.20
C LEU A 74 9.63 -4.07 -3.82
N SER A 75 9.72 -3.48 -2.64
CA SER A 75 8.82 -2.41 -2.19
C SER A 75 8.97 -1.14 -3.02
N LEU A 76 10.22 -0.72 -3.28
CA LEU A 76 10.50 0.43 -4.16
C LEU A 76 10.02 0.18 -5.59
N PHE A 77 10.20 -1.03 -6.12
CA PHE A 77 9.65 -1.44 -7.40
C PHE A 77 8.11 -1.33 -7.40
N SER A 78 7.45 -1.87 -6.38
CA SER A 78 5.98 -1.84 -6.25
C SER A 78 5.44 -0.40 -6.16
N ILE A 79 6.08 0.47 -5.37
CA ILE A 79 5.71 1.89 -5.26
C ILE A 79 5.90 2.61 -6.60
N ASN A 80 7.03 2.36 -7.28
CA ASN A 80 7.24 2.93 -8.61
C ASN A 80 6.18 2.45 -9.61
N SER A 81 5.83 1.16 -9.58
CA SER A 81 4.81 0.57 -10.44
C SER A 81 3.43 1.16 -10.19
N TYR A 82 3.09 1.44 -8.94
CA TYR A 82 1.83 2.08 -8.56
C TYR A 82 1.69 3.48 -9.18
N PHE A 83 2.80 4.23 -9.28
CA PHE A 83 2.84 5.58 -9.87
C PHE A 83 3.30 5.59 -11.33
N GLU A 84 3.40 4.42 -11.99
CA GLU A 84 3.84 4.30 -13.36
C GLU A 84 2.87 5.03 -14.31
N THR A 85 3.44 5.69 -15.31
CA THR A 85 2.69 6.45 -16.32
C THR A 85 2.82 5.87 -17.73
N GLU A 86 3.67 4.83 -17.90
CA GLU A 86 3.81 4.13 -19.18
C GLU A 86 2.47 3.47 -19.56
N PRO A 87 1.85 3.82 -20.71
CA PRO A 87 0.49 3.42 -21.03
C PRO A 87 0.26 1.90 -21.02
N ASP A 88 1.22 1.12 -21.50
CA ASP A 88 1.11 -0.35 -21.58
C ASP A 88 1.05 -0.98 -20.17
N ILE A 89 1.79 -0.42 -19.21
CA ILE A 89 1.83 -0.89 -17.82
C ILE A 89 0.62 -0.34 -17.07
N GLN A 90 0.35 0.96 -17.22
CA GLN A 90 -0.77 1.63 -16.56
C GLN A 90 -2.11 0.97 -16.89
N SER A 91 -2.34 0.60 -18.17
CA SER A 91 -3.57 -0.05 -18.61
C SER A 91 -3.84 -1.39 -17.91
N ILE A 92 -2.81 -2.04 -17.38
CA ILE A 92 -2.92 -3.33 -16.67
C ILE A 92 -3.04 -3.10 -15.15
N ILE A 93 -2.18 -2.24 -14.57
CA ILE A 93 -2.10 -2.07 -13.11
C ILE A 93 -3.25 -1.21 -12.57
N GLN A 94 -3.64 -0.14 -13.27
CA GLN A 94 -4.65 0.80 -12.75
C GLN A 94 -6.04 0.20 -12.52
N PRO A 95 -6.58 -0.67 -13.39
CA PRO A 95 -7.84 -1.35 -13.11
C PRO A 95 -7.79 -2.17 -11.82
N ASP A 96 -6.71 -2.94 -11.61
CA ASP A 96 -6.53 -3.75 -10.41
C ASP A 96 -6.46 -2.89 -9.14
N VAL A 97 -5.79 -1.72 -9.21
CA VAL A 97 -5.69 -0.77 -8.10
C VAL A 97 -7.05 -0.15 -7.77
N GLN A 98 -7.82 0.24 -8.79
CA GLN A 98 -9.15 0.83 -8.60
C GLN A 98 -10.15 -0.19 -8.04
N ASP A 99 -10.14 -1.41 -8.54
CA ASP A 99 -10.97 -2.50 -8.05
C ASP A 99 -10.59 -2.88 -6.61
N ALA A 100 -9.29 -2.90 -6.29
CA ALA A 100 -8.82 -3.13 -4.93
C ALA A 100 -9.27 -2.02 -3.96
N ALA A 101 -9.22 -0.76 -4.36
CA ALA A 101 -9.67 0.36 -3.53
C ALA A 101 -11.18 0.28 -3.25
N LYS A 102 -12.00 -0.05 -4.26
CA LYS A 102 -13.44 -0.25 -4.11
C LYS A 102 -13.75 -1.44 -3.20
N THR A 103 -13.14 -2.59 -3.47
CA THR A 103 -13.32 -3.80 -2.68
C THR A 103 -12.89 -3.58 -1.21
N THR A 104 -11.83 -2.81 -1.00
CA THR A 104 -11.40 -2.45 0.35
C THR A 104 -12.45 -1.61 1.05
N LEU A 105 -13.02 -0.59 0.41
CA LEU A 105 -14.08 0.22 1.03
C LEU A 105 -15.31 -0.64 1.40
N GLU A 106 -15.75 -1.53 0.51
CA GLU A 106 -16.87 -2.46 0.77
C GLU A 106 -16.55 -3.38 1.96
N LEU A 107 -15.34 -3.91 2.04
CA LEU A 107 -14.87 -4.70 3.18
C LEU A 107 -14.90 -3.88 4.47
N LEU A 108 -14.35 -2.66 4.46
CA LEU A 108 -14.32 -1.78 5.62
C LEU A 108 -15.71 -1.50 6.17
N LEU A 109 -16.66 -1.19 5.30
CA LEU A 109 -18.05 -0.96 5.68
C LEU A 109 -18.73 -2.21 6.29
N SER A 110 -18.21 -3.41 6.02
CA SER A 110 -18.74 -4.66 6.57
C SER A 110 -18.15 -5.08 7.91
N ILE A 111 -16.94 -4.62 8.26
CA ILE A 111 -16.19 -5.07 9.45
C ILE A 111 -16.02 -3.99 10.52
N LEU A 112 -16.09 -2.70 10.14
CA LEU A 112 -15.84 -1.60 11.06
C LEU A 112 -17.04 -1.28 11.94
N ASP A 113 -16.76 -0.99 13.22
CA ASP A 113 -17.68 -0.30 14.09
C ASP A 113 -17.61 1.21 13.81
N LEU A 114 -18.52 1.69 12.97
CA LEU A 114 -18.59 3.10 12.61
C LEU A 114 -19.13 4.01 13.73
N ASP A 115 -19.53 3.45 14.87
CA ASP A 115 -19.95 4.26 16.03
C ASP A 115 -18.79 4.99 16.70
N SER A 116 -17.57 4.55 16.44
CA SER A 116 -16.32 5.24 16.85
C SER A 116 -15.95 6.43 15.97
N ILE A 117 -16.63 6.62 14.84
CA ILE A 117 -16.37 7.69 13.86
C ILE A 117 -17.50 8.73 13.93
N ARG A 118 -17.15 9.99 13.73
CA ARG A 118 -18.15 11.08 13.66
C ARG A 118 -19.19 10.83 12.56
N LYS A 119 -20.45 11.09 12.89
CA LYS A 119 -21.61 10.74 12.01
C LYS A 119 -22.08 11.87 11.10
N ASP A 120 -21.54 13.07 11.27
CA ASP A 120 -21.89 14.25 10.47
C ASP A 120 -21.14 14.31 9.13
N ILE A 121 -20.18 13.39 8.92
CA ILE A 121 -19.49 13.18 7.64
C ILE A 121 -19.68 11.72 7.23
N GLU A 122 -20.05 11.48 5.98
CA GLU A 122 -20.15 10.14 5.43
C GLU A 122 -18.78 9.46 5.40
N PHE A 123 -18.66 8.24 5.93
CA PHE A 123 -17.41 7.49 6.03
C PHE A 123 -16.65 7.35 4.70
N ALA A 124 -17.38 7.21 3.59
CA ALA A 124 -16.77 7.11 2.26
C ALA A 124 -15.95 8.36 1.90
N TRP A 125 -16.34 9.55 2.36
CA TRP A 125 -15.56 10.77 2.16
C TRP A 125 -14.33 10.81 3.05
N ILE A 126 -14.44 10.42 4.32
CA ILE A 126 -13.29 10.30 5.25
C ILE A 126 -12.27 9.33 4.67
N TYR A 127 -12.71 8.15 4.24
CA TYR A 127 -11.85 7.15 3.63
C TYR A 127 -11.14 7.68 2.38
N LYS A 128 -11.86 8.37 1.50
CA LYS A 128 -11.32 8.94 0.25
C LYS A 128 -10.26 10.01 0.51
N GLU A 129 -10.49 10.92 1.46
CA GLU A 129 -9.53 11.95 1.84
C GLU A 129 -8.25 11.33 2.43
N ILE A 130 -8.40 10.36 3.33
CA ILE A 130 -7.28 9.64 3.93
C ILE A 130 -6.50 8.87 2.87
N LEU A 131 -7.19 8.21 1.93
CA LEU A 131 -6.55 7.51 0.82
C LEU A 131 -5.68 8.44 -0.02
N TYR A 132 -6.21 9.58 -0.46
CA TYR A 132 -5.47 10.54 -1.27
C TYR A 132 -4.31 11.19 -0.51
N ALA A 133 -4.49 11.50 0.77
CA ALA A 133 -3.42 12.02 1.61
C ALA A 133 -2.30 10.98 1.79
N SER A 134 -2.66 9.71 2.00
CA SER A 134 -1.73 8.59 2.12
C SER A 134 -0.92 8.35 0.84
N GLU A 135 -1.58 8.41 -0.31
CA GLU A 135 -0.92 8.32 -1.62
C GLU A 135 0.05 9.50 -1.85
N GLY A 136 -0.40 10.71 -1.52
CA GLY A 136 0.42 11.91 -1.62
C GLY A 136 1.68 11.83 -0.76
N MET A 137 1.54 11.39 0.49
CA MET A 137 2.64 11.18 1.42
C MET A 137 3.63 10.12 0.91
N LEU A 138 3.13 8.97 0.47
CA LEU A 138 3.95 7.90 -0.10
C LEU A 138 4.72 8.38 -1.33
N LYS A 139 4.08 9.17 -2.20
CA LYS A 139 4.71 9.75 -3.38
C LYS A 139 5.77 10.78 -3.02
N CYS A 140 5.51 11.64 -2.03
CA CYS A 140 6.49 12.59 -1.53
C CYS A 140 7.72 11.85 -0.97
N TRP A 141 7.51 10.88 -0.08
CA TRP A 141 8.58 10.06 0.49
C TRP A 141 9.42 9.36 -0.59
N TYR A 142 8.77 8.71 -1.57
CA TYR A 142 9.46 8.03 -2.67
C TYR A 142 10.34 8.99 -3.49
N ARG A 143 9.87 10.21 -3.73
CA ARG A 143 10.59 11.23 -4.51
C ARG A 143 11.81 11.83 -3.81
N THR A 144 11.92 11.71 -2.49
CA THR A 144 13.09 12.20 -1.74
C THR A 144 14.36 11.42 -2.07
N GLY A 145 14.23 10.16 -2.51
CA GLY A 145 15.35 9.25 -2.71
C GLY A 145 16.01 8.79 -1.40
N ASN A 146 15.60 9.32 -0.25
CA ASN A 146 16.02 8.86 1.06
C ASN A 146 14.95 7.92 1.60
N TYR A 147 15.18 6.61 1.45
CA TYR A 147 14.19 5.59 1.76
C TYR A 147 14.22 5.18 3.24
N ASP A 148 14.25 6.17 4.14
CA ASP A 148 14.15 5.94 5.58
C ASP A 148 12.72 5.53 5.96
N VAL A 149 12.51 4.22 6.11
CA VAL A 149 11.22 3.63 6.48
C VAL A 149 10.83 4.01 7.90
N THR A 150 11.79 4.25 8.79
CA THR A 150 11.50 4.62 10.19
C THR A 150 10.93 6.02 10.29
N ALA A 151 11.55 6.97 9.59
CA ALA A 151 11.04 8.33 9.50
C ALA A 151 9.65 8.38 8.84
N PHE A 152 9.45 7.61 7.75
CA PHE A 152 8.15 7.48 7.09
C PHE A 152 7.07 6.93 8.02
N GLU A 153 7.37 5.86 8.76
CA GLU A 153 6.43 5.24 9.70
C GLU A 153 6.02 6.21 10.80
N GLN A 154 6.99 6.96 11.37
CA GLN A 154 6.72 7.94 12.41
C GLN A 154 5.81 9.07 11.91
N GLU A 155 6.13 9.68 10.76
CA GLU A 155 5.33 10.74 10.15
C GLU A 155 3.90 10.26 9.84
N TYR A 156 3.77 9.03 9.33
CA TYR A 156 2.46 8.47 9.01
C TYR A 156 1.64 8.17 10.28
N LEU A 157 2.27 7.71 11.36
CA LEU A 157 1.61 7.52 12.66
C LEU A 157 1.07 8.85 13.23
N GLU A 158 1.82 9.93 13.09
CA GLU A 158 1.37 11.27 13.48
C GLU A 158 0.15 11.71 12.67
N MET A 159 0.12 11.40 11.37
CA MET A 159 -1.06 11.66 10.53
C MET A 159 -2.27 10.81 10.95
N ILE A 160 -2.09 9.52 11.26
CA ILE A 160 -3.19 8.68 11.76
C ILE A 160 -3.77 9.26 13.06
N ASN A 161 -2.93 9.68 13.99
CA ASN A 161 -3.36 10.29 15.25
C ASN A 161 -4.12 11.61 15.00
N HIS A 162 -3.67 12.40 14.02
CA HIS A 162 -4.38 13.62 13.61
C HIS A 162 -5.75 13.29 13.02
N TRP A 163 -5.85 12.32 12.14
CA TRP A 163 -7.14 11.91 11.55
C TRP A 163 -8.09 11.34 12.61
N GLU A 164 -7.58 10.57 13.58
CA GLU A 164 -8.38 10.07 14.70
C GLU A 164 -8.94 11.22 15.54
N MET A 165 -8.13 12.25 15.79
CA MET A 165 -8.58 13.46 16.49
C MET A 165 -9.66 14.22 15.70
N VAL A 166 -9.56 14.26 14.36
CA VAL A 166 -10.49 15.01 13.49
C VAL A 166 -11.77 14.22 13.20
N TYR A 167 -11.64 12.92 12.94
CA TYR A 167 -12.73 12.05 12.42
C TYR A 167 -13.22 11.04 13.45
N GLY A 168 -12.48 10.80 14.52
CA GLY A 168 -12.96 10.00 15.64
C GLY A 168 -14.14 10.68 16.34
N LYS A 169 -15.02 9.88 16.93
CA LYS A 169 -16.04 10.41 17.82
C LYS A 169 -15.33 11.01 19.03
N GLY A 170 -15.42 12.32 19.21
CA GLY A 170 -14.91 12.97 20.41
C GLY A 170 -15.50 12.32 21.66
N THR A 171 -14.68 12.17 22.70
CA THR A 171 -15.22 11.88 24.02
C THR A 171 -16.21 13.00 24.33
N GLU A 172 -17.50 12.68 24.40
CA GLU A 172 -18.49 13.61 24.95
C GLU A 172 -17.98 13.98 26.34
N ASN A 173 -17.40 15.19 26.46
CA ASN A 173 -17.15 15.77 27.77
C ASN A 173 -18.55 16.10 28.33
N ASP A 174 -19.04 15.24 29.24
CA ASP A 174 -20.13 15.56 30.16
C ASP A 174 -19.79 16.79 31.02
#